data_08ccf0248222cd2aa246faef3525cc00
#
_entry.id   08ccf0248222cd2aa246faef3525cc00
#
_cell.length_a   1.000
_cell.length_b   1.000
_cell.length_c   1.000
_cell.angle_alpha   90.00
_cell.angle_beta   90.00
_cell.angle_gamma   90.00
#
_symmetry.space_group_name_H-M   'P 1'
#
loop_
_entity.id
_entity.type
_entity.pdbx_description
1 polymer ?
#
loop_
_entity_poly.entity_id
_entity_poly.type
_entity_poly.pdbx_seq_one_letter_code
_entity_poly.pdbx_strand_id
1 'polypeptide(L)'
;MKIESYRDQEWLENMLANIWAKYFSDIEQANDVVIRYGRAAKQRLGSISLDRNDHEITVITINPLYKDLDVPEFVIEATIVHEMSHYAHGFNSPHQQKHHYPHSGGVIRQEFAERGLEEMYLQQKRWLKQNWVGIVARYFDLSPYRKARRTSPKKPWFL
;
A
#
# COMPACT_ATOMS: atom_id res chain seq x y z
N MET A 1 -20.51 -2.52 8.73
CA MET A 1 -20.99 -3.25 7.57
C MET A 1 -19.90 -4.23 7.14
N LYS A 2 -20.23 -5.50 7.05
CA LYS A 2 -19.31 -6.51 6.59
C LYS A 2 -19.34 -6.48 5.06
N ILE A 3 -18.26 -6.04 4.45
CA ILE A 3 -18.15 -6.04 2.98
C ILE A 3 -17.72 -7.44 2.58
N GLU A 4 -18.64 -8.21 2.01
CA GLU A 4 -18.28 -9.44 1.35
C GLU A 4 -17.67 -9.08 0.00
N SER A 5 -16.39 -9.34 -0.14
CA SER A 5 -15.63 -9.01 -1.34
C SER A 5 -14.85 -10.24 -1.78
N TYR A 6 -14.77 -10.43 -3.11
CA TYR A 6 -13.89 -11.44 -3.69
C TYR A 6 -12.41 -11.18 -3.43
N ARG A 7 -12.07 -9.98 -2.94
CA ARG A 7 -10.70 -9.57 -2.59
C ARG A 7 -10.30 -10.17 -1.24
N ASP A 8 -10.24 -11.48 -1.17
CA ASP A 8 -9.85 -12.23 0.01
C ASP A 8 -8.32 -12.34 0.13
N GLN A 9 -7.84 -13.14 1.08
CA GLN A 9 -6.41 -13.35 1.30
C GLN A 9 -5.73 -13.96 0.07
N GLU A 10 -6.35 -14.96 -0.56
CA GLU A 10 -5.81 -15.60 -1.76
C GLU A 10 -5.69 -14.61 -2.91
N TRP A 11 -6.71 -13.78 -3.11
CA TRP A 11 -6.68 -12.72 -4.14
C TRP A 11 -5.50 -11.76 -3.91
N LEU A 12 -5.26 -11.38 -2.65
CA LEU A 12 -4.17 -10.47 -2.29
C LEU A 12 -2.80 -11.12 -2.55
N GLU A 13 -2.64 -12.38 -2.17
CA GLU A 13 -1.41 -13.14 -2.42
C GLU A 13 -1.14 -13.28 -3.91
N ASN A 14 -2.16 -13.57 -4.71
CA ASN A 14 -2.05 -13.67 -6.16
C ASN A 14 -1.67 -12.32 -6.78
N MET A 15 -2.21 -11.22 -6.27
CA MET A 15 -1.84 -9.89 -6.75
C MET A 15 -0.36 -9.59 -6.48
N LEU A 16 0.15 -9.90 -5.30
CA LEU A 16 1.57 -9.74 -4.99
C LEU A 16 2.43 -10.59 -5.93
N ALA A 17 2.08 -11.85 -6.13
CA ALA A 17 2.84 -12.73 -7.02
C ALA A 17 2.88 -12.21 -8.46
N ASN A 18 1.76 -11.72 -8.97
CA ASN A 18 1.66 -11.14 -10.30
C ASN A 18 2.48 -9.85 -10.44
N ILE A 19 2.43 -8.97 -9.44
CA ILE A 19 3.22 -7.73 -9.41
C ILE A 19 4.71 -8.06 -9.37
N TRP A 20 5.11 -9.01 -8.53
CA TRP A 20 6.50 -9.42 -8.44
C TRP A 20 7.02 -9.94 -9.80
N ALA A 21 6.30 -10.86 -10.41
CA ALA A 21 6.67 -11.43 -11.69
C ALA A 21 6.69 -10.39 -12.81
N LYS A 22 5.74 -9.46 -12.81
CA LYS A 22 5.57 -8.49 -13.90
C LYS A 22 6.50 -7.29 -13.78
N TYR A 23 6.68 -6.75 -12.57
CA TYR A 23 7.36 -5.47 -12.37
C TYR A 23 8.66 -5.57 -11.55
N PHE A 24 8.86 -6.65 -10.81
CA PHE A 24 10.00 -6.83 -9.92
C PHE A 24 10.75 -8.14 -10.17
N SER A 25 10.75 -8.61 -11.41
CA SER A 25 11.48 -9.84 -11.78
C SER A 25 13.00 -9.71 -11.58
N ASP A 26 13.52 -8.48 -11.51
CA ASP A 26 14.92 -8.16 -11.23
C ASP A 26 15.26 -8.22 -9.73
N ILE A 27 14.26 -8.34 -8.86
CA ILE A 27 14.44 -8.36 -7.40
C ILE A 27 14.26 -9.78 -6.89
N GLU A 28 15.34 -10.32 -6.33
CA GLU A 28 15.30 -11.64 -5.71
C GLU A 28 14.45 -11.63 -4.44
N GLN A 29 13.62 -12.66 -4.27
CA GLN A 29 12.97 -12.91 -3.00
C GLN A 29 14.00 -13.57 -2.06
N ALA A 30 14.70 -12.74 -1.28
CA ALA A 30 15.81 -13.16 -0.46
C ALA A 30 15.39 -13.72 0.91
N ASN A 31 14.11 -13.61 1.26
CA ASN A 31 13.52 -14.14 2.50
C ASN A 31 12.05 -14.49 2.28
N ASP A 32 11.39 -15.02 3.29
CA ASP A 32 9.94 -15.20 3.24
C ASP A 32 9.23 -13.84 3.30
N VAL A 33 8.32 -13.64 2.37
CA VAL A 33 7.50 -12.43 2.29
C VAL A 33 6.03 -12.82 2.38
N VAL A 34 5.35 -12.25 3.35
CA VAL A 34 3.93 -12.46 3.60
C VAL A 34 3.19 -11.16 3.30
N ILE A 35 2.06 -11.26 2.61
CA ILE A 35 1.13 -10.14 2.45
C ILE A 35 -0.19 -10.49 3.13
N ARG A 36 -0.78 -9.51 3.82
CA ARG A 36 -2.05 -9.72 4.53
C ARG A 36 -2.79 -8.40 4.70
N TYR A 37 -4.09 -8.49 4.91
CA TYR A 37 -4.85 -7.35 5.38
C TYR A 37 -4.56 -7.11 6.86
N GLY A 38 -4.46 -5.85 7.23
CA GLY A 38 -4.23 -5.44 8.60
C GLY A 38 -5.47 -4.81 9.22
N ARG A 39 -5.22 -3.91 10.16
CA ARG A 39 -6.27 -3.14 10.82
C ARG A 39 -6.71 -1.99 9.90
N ALA A 40 -8.02 -1.72 9.87
CA ALA A 40 -8.57 -0.59 9.14
C ALA A 40 -7.97 0.73 9.65
N ALA A 41 -7.53 1.58 8.72
CA ALA A 41 -6.91 2.85 9.03
C ALA A 41 -7.41 3.94 8.07
N LYS A 42 -7.46 5.17 8.55
CA LYS A 42 -7.95 6.31 7.76
C LYS A 42 -6.91 6.86 6.79
N GLN A 43 -5.62 6.71 7.11
CA GLN A 43 -4.53 7.31 6.34
C GLN A 43 -3.51 6.31 5.83
N ARG A 44 -3.20 5.28 6.59
CA ARG A 44 -2.21 4.29 6.18
C ARG A 44 -2.84 3.28 5.22
N LEU A 45 -2.40 3.28 3.98
CA LEU A 45 -2.92 2.37 2.95
C LEU A 45 -2.20 1.03 2.94
N GLY A 46 -0.92 1.05 3.20
CA GLY A 46 -0.07 -0.12 3.29
C GLY A 46 1.14 0.14 4.15
N SER A 47 1.85 -0.91 4.48
CA SER A 47 3.12 -0.84 5.21
C SER A 47 3.96 -2.07 4.92
N ILE A 48 5.27 -1.94 5.15
CA ILE A 48 6.20 -3.05 5.15
C ILE A 48 6.93 -3.07 6.50
N SER A 49 7.00 -4.25 7.10
CA SER A 49 7.63 -4.44 8.40
C SER A 49 8.27 -5.82 8.47
N LEU A 50 9.08 -6.04 9.50
CA LEU A 50 9.52 -7.38 9.85
C LEU A 50 8.50 -8.00 10.80
N ASP A 51 8.29 -9.32 10.70
CA ASP A 51 7.41 -10.04 11.63
C ASP A 51 7.94 -9.91 13.07
N ARG A 52 7.02 -9.74 14.02
CA ARG A 52 7.38 -9.57 15.44
C ARG A 52 8.08 -10.77 16.04
N ASN A 53 7.66 -11.96 15.64
CA ASN A 53 8.14 -13.22 16.21
C ASN A 53 9.31 -13.79 15.42
N ASP A 54 9.46 -13.39 14.16
CA ASP A 54 10.51 -13.85 13.27
C ASP A 54 10.95 -12.70 12.34
N HIS A 55 12.00 -12.00 12.73
CA HIS A 55 12.54 -10.86 11.98
C HIS A 55 13.17 -11.24 10.63
N GLU A 56 13.22 -12.52 10.30
CA GLU A 56 13.63 -12.98 8.97
C GLU A 56 12.49 -12.92 7.96
N ILE A 57 11.25 -12.74 8.42
CA ILE A 57 10.07 -12.65 7.57
C ILE A 57 9.72 -11.18 7.35
N THR A 58 9.57 -10.80 6.07
CA THR A 58 9.04 -9.49 5.68
C THR A 58 7.52 -9.58 5.57
N VAL A 59 6.82 -8.63 6.17
CA VAL A 59 5.35 -8.57 6.14
C VAL A 59 4.91 -7.30 5.43
N ILE A 60 4.13 -7.46 4.36
CA ILE A 60 3.43 -6.38 3.70
C ILE A 60 1.98 -6.39 4.22
N THR A 61 1.55 -5.28 4.77
CA THR A 61 0.20 -5.14 5.34
C THR A 61 -0.60 -4.15 4.50
N ILE A 62 -1.80 -4.55 4.12
CA ILE A 62 -2.69 -3.76 3.26
C ILE A 62 -3.94 -3.35 4.04
N ASN A 63 -4.37 -2.12 3.85
CA ASN A 63 -5.57 -1.61 4.50
C ASN A 63 -6.80 -2.38 4.01
N PRO A 64 -7.59 -2.98 4.94
CA PRO A 64 -8.76 -3.77 4.55
C PRO A 64 -9.89 -2.95 3.93
N LEU A 65 -9.86 -1.61 3.99
CA LEU A 65 -10.80 -0.77 3.24
C LEU A 65 -10.68 -0.98 1.73
N TYR A 66 -9.58 -1.52 1.25
CA TYR A 66 -9.37 -1.88 -0.14
C TYR A 66 -10.24 -3.07 -0.61
N LYS A 67 -10.92 -3.75 0.31
CA LYS A 67 -11.94 -4.74 -0.04
C LYS A 67 -13.21 -4.11 -0.61
N ASP A 68 -13.40 -2.81 -0.39
CA ASP A 68 -14.50 -2.06 -1.01
C ASP A 68 -14.31 -2.02 -2.52
N LEU A 69 -15.32 -2.51 -3.26
CA LEU A 69 -15.24 -2.63 -4.72
C LEU A 69 -15.29 -1.29 -5.45
N ASP A 70 -15.62 -0.21 -4.76
CA ASP A 70 -15.50 1.14 -5.30
C ASP A 70 -14.05 1.63 -5.37
N VAL A 71 -13.14 0.95 -4.68
CA VAL A 71 -11.69 1.17 -4.83
C VAL A 71 -11.23 0.41 -6.08
N PRO A 72 -10.72 1.10 -7.12
CA PRO A 72 -10.22 0.41 -8.31
C PRO A 72 -9.03 -0.49 -8.00
N GLU A 73 -8.89 -1.59 -8.72
CA GLU A 73 -7.77 -2.52 -8.51
C GLU A 73 -6.41 -1.85 -8.70
N PHE A 74 -6.28 -0.91 -9.63
CA PHE A 74 -5.00 -0.22 -9.86
C PHE A 74 -4.52 0.55 -8.62
N VAL A 75 -5.42 1.00 -7.76
CA VAL A 75 -5.07 1.69 -6.50
C VAL A 75 -4.40 0.71 -5.54
N ILE A 76 -4.91 -0.51 -5.44
CA ILE A 76 -4.33 -1.57 -4.61
C ILE A 76 -3.01 -2.02 -5.20
N GLU A 77 -2.97 -2.23 -6.51
CA GLU A 77 -1.74 -2.59 -7.24
C GLU A 77 -0.64 -1.56 -6.98
N ALA A 78 -0.94 -0.28 -7.12
CA ALA A 78 0.02 0.79 -6.86
C ALA A 78 0.51 0.82 -5.40
N THR A 79 -0.34 0.50 -4.44
CA THR A 79 0.07 0.40 -3.04
C THR A 79 1.05 -0.77 -2.84
N ILE A 80 0.78 -1.92 -3.44
CA ILE A 80 1.69 -3.06 -3.36
C ILE A 80 3.03 -2.73 -4.06
N VAL A 81 3.00 -2.08 -5.21
CA VAL A 81 4.21 -1.60 -5.89
C VAL A 81 5.01 -0.66 -4.98
N HIS A 82 4.33 0.22 -4.23
CA HIS A 82 4.97 1.10 -3.26
C HIS A 82 5.73 0.30 -2.19
N GLU A 83 5.09 -0.69 -1.61
CA GLU A 83 5.73 -1.51 -0.57
C GLU A 83 6.84 -2.40 -1.16
N MET A 84 6.66 -2.92 -2.36
CA MET A 84 7.71 -3.65 -3.08
C MET A 84 8.91 -2.76 -3.43
N SER A 85 8.69 -1.48 -3.67
CA SER A 85 9.77 -0.51 -3.86
C SER A 85 10.62 -0.39 -2.59
N HIS A 86 9.98 -0.34 -1.43
CA HIS A 86 10.70 -0.39 -0.14
C HIS A 86 11.48 -1.69 0.04
N TYR A 87 10.88 -2.82 -0.33
CA TYR A 87 11.57 -4.11 -0.30
C TYR A 87 12.83 -4.10 -1.16
N ALA A 88 12.73 -3.61 -2.39
CA ALA A 88 13.85 -3.49 -3.32
C ALA A 88 14.94 -2.54 -2.80
N HIS A 89 14.55 -1.51 -2.06
CA HIS A 89 15.48 -0.55 -1.45
C HIS A 89 16.12 -1.03 -0.13
N GLY A 90 15.83 -2.25 0.28
CA GLY A 90 16.39 -2.81 1.51
C GLY A 90 15.74 -2.32 2.79
N PHE A 91 14.53 -1.76 2.71
CA PHE A 91 13.77 -1.32 3.88
C PHE A 91 12.91 -2.48 4.38
N ASN A 92 13.18 -2.93 5.61
CA ASN A 92 12.54 -4.11 6.21
C ASN A 92 12.63 -5.36 5.31
N SER A 93 13.77 -5.53 4.66
CA SER A 93 14.09 -6.64 3.78
C SER A 93 15.59 -6.96 3.85
N PRO A 94 16.02 -8.16 3.36
CA PRO A 94 17.46 -8.52 3.37
C PRO A 94 18.29 -7.80 2.32
N HIS A 95 17.67 -7.08 1.38
CA HIS A 95 18.40 -6.35 0.34
C HIS A 95 19.22 -5.20 0.94
N GLN A 96 20.24 -4.78 0.22
CA GLN A 96 21.07 -3.65 0.64
C GLN A 96 20.21 -2.37 0.70
N GLN A 97 20.30 -1.65 1.82
CA GLN A 97 19.60 -0.39 1.98
C GLN A 97 20.19 0.66 1.03
N LYS A 98 19.36 1.14 0.10
CA LYS A 98 19.76 2.12 -0.91
C LYS A 98 19.58 3.56 -0.48
N HIS A 99 18.62 3.83 0.41
CA HIS A 99 18.27 5.18 0.82
C HIS A 99 18.21 5.28 2.33
N HIS A 100 18.82 6.33 2.89
CA HIS A 100 18.82 6.56 4.34
C HIS A 100 17.41 6.94 4.81
N TYR A 101 16.68 7.70 4.00
CA TYR A 101 15.29 8.12 4.27
C TYR A 101 14.39 7.57 3.17
N PRO A 102 13.74 6.39 3.37
CA PRO A 102 13.02 5.70 2.30
C PRO A 102 11.77 6.45 1.80
N HIS A 103 11.26 7.42 2.55
CA HIS A 103 10.07 8.19 2.19
C HIS A 103 10.37 9.61 1.70
N SER A 104 11.62 10.01 1.62
CA SER A 104 11.99 11.38 1.25
C SER A 104 12.65 11.46 -0.12
N GLY A 105 12.68 12.67 -0.69
CA GLY A 105 13.38 12.94 -1.93
C GLY A 105 12.75 12.34 -3.18
N GLY A 106 11.50 11.89 -3.12
CA GLY A 106 10.81 11.31 -4.27
C GLY A 106 11.35 9.95 -4.72
N VAL A 107 12.03 9.21 -3.83
CA VAL A 107 12.68 7.94 -4.18
C VAL A 107 11.68 6.88 -4.64
N ILE A 108 10.47 6.86 -4.08
CA ILE A 108 9.43 5.90 -4.46
C ILE A 108 8.87 6.25 -5.85
N ARG A 109 8.56 7.51 -6.10
CA ARG A 109 8.12 7.95 -7.43
C ARG A 109 9.16 7.63 -8.50
N GLN A 110 10.43 7.85 -8.18
CA GLN A 110 11.53 7.51 -9.08
C GLN A 110 11.55 6.01 -9.38
N GLU A 111 11.36 5.14 -8.37
CA GLU A 111 11.31 3.70 -8.57
C GLU A 111 10.14 3.29 -9.47
N PHE A 112 8.96 3.88 -9.28
CA PHE A 112 7.85 3.69 -10.21
C PHE A 112 8.23 4.08 -11.65
N ALA A 113 8.85 5.25 -11.81
CA ALA A 113 9.24 5.74 -13.12
C ALA A 113 10.27 4.84 -13.82
N GLU A 114 11.27 4.37 -13.09
CA GLU A 114 12.29 3.45 -13.60
C GLU A 114 11.70 2.11 -14.05
N ARG A 115 10.58 1.69 -13.46
CA ARG A 115 9.86 0.47 -13.84
C ARG A 115 8.75 0.70 -14.87
N GLY A 116 8.64 1.91 -15.41
CA GLY A 116 7.61 2.25 -16.38
C GLY A 116 6.23 2.45 -15.77
N LEU A 117 6.15 2.72 -14.46
CA LEU A 117 4.90 2.79 -13.71
C LEU A 117 4.58 4.20 -13.21
N GLU A 118 5.20 5.24 -13.76
CA GLU A 118 4.96 6.61 -13.30
C GLU A 118 3.51 7.03 -13.47
N GLU A 119 2.86 6.61 -14.55
CA GLU A 119 1.44 6.90 -14.78
C GLU A 119 0.55 6.24 -13.72
N MET A 120 0.85 5.00 -13.34
CA MET A 120 0.14 4.31 -12.24
C MET A 120 0.28 5.09 -10.94
N TYR A 121 1.48 5.57 -10.64
CA TYR A 121 1.73 6.41 -9.46
C TYR A 121 0.87 7.67 -9.47
N LEU A 122 0.83 8.39 -10.57
CA LEU A 122 0.07 9.63 -10.70
C LEU A 122 -1.44 9.40 -10.64
N GLN A 123 -1.92 8.35 -11.28
CA GLN A 123 -3.34 7.99 -11.28
C GLN A 123 -3.82 7.58 -9.88
N GLN A 124 -3.03 6.80 -9.16
CA GLN A 124 -3.36 6.44 -7.77
C GLN A 124 -3.46 7.69 -6.91
N LYS A 125 -2.48 8.56 -7.00
CA LYS A 125 -2.44 9.80 -6.22
C LYS A 125 -3.68 10.66 -6.47
N ARG A 126 -4.08 10.79 -7.73
CA ARG A 126 -5.27 11.54 -8.13
C ARG A 126 -6.54 10.89 -7.59
N TRP A 127 -6.67 9.58 -7.76
CA TRP A 127 -7.84 8.86 -7.28
C TRP A 127 -8.01 8.99 -5.77
N LEU A 128 -6.93 8.79 -5.02
CA LEU A 128 -6.95 8.91 -3.56
C LEU A 128 -7.36 10.31 -3.11
N LYS A 129 -6.82 11.32 -3.74
CA LYS A 129 -7.17 12.71 -3.42
C LYS A 129 -8.67 12.99 -3.61
N GLN A 130 -9.25 12.41 -4.63
CA GLN A 130 -10.66 12.65 -5.00
C GLN A 130 -11.65 11.76 -4.26
N ASN A 131 -11.26 10.54 -3.86
CA ASN A 131 -12.22 9.51 -3.46
C ASN A 131 -11.98 8.92 -2.08
N TRP A 132 -10.75 8.94 -1.58
CA TRP A 132 -10.40 8.21 -0.35
C TRP A 132 -11.20 8.65 0.87
N VAL A 133 -11.45 9.96 1.01
CA VAL A 133 -12.25 10.49 2.12
C VAL A 133 -13.65 9.87 2.14
N GLY A 134 -14.25 9.65 0.97
CA GLY A 134 -15.57 9.01 0.86
C GLY A 134 -15.55 7.55 1.31
N ILE A 135 -14.52 6.80 0.95
CA ILE A 135 -14.34 5.41 1.39
C ILE A 135 -14.20 5.34 2.91
N VAL A 136 -13.36 6.18 3.49
CA VAL A 136 -13.14 6.25 4.94
C VAL A 136 -14.44 6.60 5.67
N ALA A 137 -15.16 7.60 5.17
CA ALA A 137 -16.42 8.06 5.77
C ALA A 137 -17.47 6.95 5.79
N ARG A 138 -17.59 6.19 4.71
CA ARG A 138 -18.52 5.08 4.60
C ARG A 138 -18.18 3.95 5.57
N TYR A 139 -16.92 3.57 5.64
CA TYR A 139 -16.48 2.49 6.51
C TYR A 139 -16.63 2.83 7.99
N PHE A 140 -16.25 4.04 8.39
CA PHE A 140 -16.27 4.46 9.80
C PHE A 140 -17.58 5.13 10.20
N ASP A 141 -18.60 5.17 9.34
CA ASP A 141 -19.89 5.82 9.58
C ASP A 141 -19.72 7.25 10.10
N LEU A 142 -18.88 8.03 9.41
CA LEU A 142 -18.59 9.40 9.78
C LEU A 142 -19.72 10.32 9.30
N SER A 143 -20.62 10.73 10.24
CA SER A 143 -21.62 11.74 9.93
C SER A 143 -20.98 13.09 9.59
N PRO A 144 -21.64 13.94 8.77
CA PRO A 144 -21.15 15.30 8.48
C PRO A 144 -20.87 16.12 9.74
N TYR A 145 -21.62 15.88 10.80
CA TYR A 145 -21.46 16.55 12.09
C TYR A 145 -20.14 16.19 12.78
N ARG A 146 -19.70 14.94 12.68
CA ARG A 146 -18.39 14.50 13.20
C ARG A 146 -17.23 15.08 12.40
N LYS A 147 -17.41 15.26 11.09
CA LYS A 147 -16.40 15.90 10.23
C LYS A 147 -16.10 17.34 10.63
N ALA A 148 -17.13 18.10 11.00
CA ALA A 148 -16.99 19.51 11.38
C ALA A 148 -16.15 19.72 12.63
N ARG A 149 -15.98 18.71 13.49
CA ARG A 149 -15.19 18.76 14.72
C ARG A 149 -13.74 18.34 14.56
N ARG A 150 -13.33 17.90 13.38
CA ARG A 150 -11.96 17.42 13.14
C ARG A 150 -11.10 18.56 12.62
N THR A 151 -9.93 18.71 13.23
CA THR A 151 -8.82 19.43 12.62
C THR A 151 -8.48 18.76 11.29
N SER A 152 -7.99 19.53 10.34
CA SER A 152 -7.62 19.04 9.02
C SER A 152 -6.89 17.70 9.11
N PRO A 153 -7.31 16.68 8.37
CA PRO A 153 -6.63 15.39 8.40
C PRO A 153 -5.18 15.56 7.98
N LYS A 154 -4.27 14.91 8.69
CA LYS A 154 -2.88 14.85 8.26
C LYS A 154 -2.84 14.23 6.86
N LYS A 155 -2.02 14.80 5.98
CA LYS A 155 -1.82 14.22 4.66
C LYS A 155 -1.34 12.78 4.82
N PRO A 156 -1.90 11.83 4.05
CA PRO A 156 -1.36 10.49 3.99
C PRO A 156 0.12 10.55 3.59
N TRP A 157 0.93 9.66 4.14
CA TRP A 157 2.38 9.64 3.90
C TRP A 157 2.79 9.47 2.43
N PHE A 158 1.88 8.97 1.59
CA PHE A 158 2.11 8.75 0.15
C PHE A 158 1.65 9.93 -0.72
N LEU A 159 1.02 10.94 -0.14
CA LEU A 159 0.66 12.17 -0.82
C LEU A 159 1.72 13.24 -0.54
#